data_39f6b0f24351d41f393fa93a6a8a49d4
#
_entry.id   39f6b0f24351d41f393fa93a6a8a49d4
#
_cell.length_a   1.000
_cell.length_b   1.000
_cell.length_c   1.000
_cell.angle_alpha   90.00
_cell.angle_beta   90.00
_cell.angle_gamma   90.00
#
_symmetry.space_group_name_H-M   'P 1'
#
loop_
_entity.id
_entity.type
_entity.pdbx_description
1 polymer ?
#
loop_
_entity_poly.entity_id
_entity_poly.type
_entity_poly.pdbx_seq_one_letter_code
_entity_poly.pdbx_strand_id
1 'polypeptide(L)'
;MDQELWIANSTSEYLSDFLATSPASPAGLLLGTHPWTVHNDTKTCSSNGTYTAWLTLTGCNTTEFTCASGSCVAMEQRCDGRRQCKDGTDEKDCKLVSPAVGYDKFLTPPPVDLKEEELVVNMSLDVLDIVNIDQVKGLFYTLVSVRTVWFDSGLTYNNLKTNRNEIHKEAESIWSPFIVFEPVENRQKIEPKQDFLFWQVNANNVSDFEYGDNTLNNNIYKFSGDKNSLDMTTQNSIEWICNFDLFWYPFDTQTCDLQFYIKQNFAKLQPVEFVYSGPMELIQFNIQNFSICPSRIRGKQGAVASIVFGRPLISNILTVFIPTLILLIISHIANRFDRSYVDMVIGVNLTVLLVLASL
;
A
#
# COMPACT_ATOMS: atom_id res chain seq x y z
N MET A 1 -30.93 55.39 10.66
CA MET A 1 -31.27 54.06 10.15
C MET A 1 -30.87 53.08 11.25
N ASP A 2 -31.86 52.68 12.04
CA ASP A 2 -31.63 51.68 13.10
C ASP A 2 -31.26 50.36 12.43
N GLN A 3 -30.03 49.90 12.61
CA GLN A 3 -29.65 48.58 12.18
C GLN A 3 -30.35 47.57 13.09
N GLU A 4 -31.24 46.75 12.54
CA GLU A 4 -31.80 45.64 13.28
C GLU A 4 -30.65 44.73 13.70
N LEU A 5 -30.57 44.40 14.99
CA LEU A 5 -29.54 43.56 15.58
C LEU A 5 -30.19 42.26 16.06
N TRP A 6 -29.58 41.15 15.72
CA TRP A 6 -29.90 39.89 16.37
C TRP A 6 -29.20 39.83 17.73
N ILE A 7 -29.90 39.38 18.74
CA ILE A 7 -29.41 39.28 20.11
C ILE A 7 -29.56 37.84 20.56
N ALA A 8 -28.44 37.19 20.92
CA ALA A 8 -28.43 35.88 21.57
C ALA A 8 -28.08 36.05 23.04
N ASN A 9 -28.93 35.54 23.91
CA ASN A 9 -28.72 35.57 25.35
C ASN A 9 -28.80 34.10 25.88
N SER A 10 -27.82 33.66 26.65
CA SER A 10 -27.83 32.38 27.31
C SER A 10 -28.29 32.53 28.75
N THR A 11 -29.34 31.81 29.11
CA THR A 11 -29.89 31.76 30.47
C THR A 11 -29.73 30.38 31.11
N SER A 12 -28.73 29.59 30.70
CA SER A 12 -28.51 28.24 31.18
C SER A 12 -27.76 28.23 32.53
N GLU A 13 -28.20 27.44 33.51
CA GLU A 13 -27.57 27.27 34.81
C GLU A 13 -26.10 26.77 34.78
N TYR A 14 -25.64 26.28 33.63
CA TYR A 14 -24.29 25.70 33.42
C TYR A 14 -23.35 26.54 32.55
N LEU A 15 -23.88 27.58 31.89
CA LEU A 15 -23.09 28.49 31.04
C LEU A 15 -23.19 29.89 31.66
N SER A 16 -22.04 30.54 31.85
CA SER A 16 -22.00 31.97 32.24
C SER A 16 -22.82 32.77 31.26
N ASP A 17 -23.69 33.65 31.79
CA ASP A 17 -24.49 34.56 30.99
C ASP A 17 -23.62 35.27 29.97
N PHE A 18 -23.86 35.00 28.70
CA PHE A 18 -23.17 35.70 27.61
C PHE A 18 -24.22 36.43 26.75
N LEU A 19 -23.89 37.62 26.34
CA LEU A 19 -24.65 38.41 25.38
C LEU A 19 -23.85 38.47 24.08
N ALA A 20 -24.45 38.07 22.98
CA ALA A 20 -23.85 38.22 21.67
C ALA A 20 -24.81 38.98 20.73
N THR A 21 -24.26 39.90 19.98
CA THR A 21 -24.99 40.68 19.00
C THR A 21 -24.42 40.54 17.61
N SER A 22 -25.26 40.44 16.59
CA SER A 22 -24.85 40.40 15.18
C SER A 22 -25.76 41.32 14.36
N PRO A 23 -25.25 42.03 13.33
CA PRO A 23 -26.08 42.80 12.44
C PRO A 23 -27.01 41.85 11.69
N ALA A 24 -28.31 42.17 11.64
CA ALA A 24 -29.29 41.36 10.92
C ALA A 24 -28.95 41.31 9.43
N SER A 25 -29.03 40.14 8.85
CA SER A 25 -28.86 39.95 7.40
C SER A 25 -30.03 40.62 6.65
N PRO A 26 -29.77 41.26 5.52
CA PRO A 26 -30.84 41.81 4.67
C PRO A 26 -31.89 40.78 4.24
N ALA A 27 -31.57 39.48 4.28
CA ALA A 27 -32.49 38.40 3.98
C ALA A 27 -33.35 37.95 5.18
N GLY A 28 -33.12 38.49 6.39
CA GLY A 28 -33.87 38.14 7.60
C GLY A 28 -33.68 36.71 8.12
N LEU A 29 -32.74 35.94 7.56
CA LEU A 29 -32.47 34.56 7.95
C LEU A 29 -31.34 34.52 8.97
N LEU A 30 -31.64 33.95 10.14
CA LEU A 30 -30.71 33.79 11.26
C LEU A 30 -29.81 32.56 11.07
N LEU A 31 -30.23 31.63 10.18
CA LEU A 31 -29.48 30.39 9.91
C LEU A 31 -28.20 30.66 9.12
N GLY A 32 -27.15 29.94 9.46
CA GLY A 32 -25.84 30.03 8.83
C GLY A 32 -24.77 30.65 9.72
N THR A 33 -23.61 30.90 9.14
CA THR A 33 -22.44 31.46 9.83
C THR A 33 -22.43 32.98 9.72
N HIS A 34 -22.48 33.65 10.86
CA HIS A 34 -22.47 35.11 10.96
C HIS A 34 -21.41 35.59 11.95
N PRO A 35 -20.83 36.77 11.75
CA PRO A 35 -19.95 37.38 12.74
C PRO A 35 -20.78 37.91 13.93
N TRP A 36 -20.46 37.45 15.11
CA TRP A 36 -21.10 37.86 16.35
C TRP A 36 -20.12 38.62 17.22
N THR A 37 -20.55 39.73 17.77
CA THR A 37 -19.82 40.46 18.81
C THR A 37 -20.28 39.91 20.16
N VAL A 38 -19.39 39.19 20.84
CA VAL A 38 -19.66 38.61 22.16
C VAL A 38 -19.25 39.60 23.24
N HIS A 39 -20.21 39.93 24.10
CA HIS A 39 -20.01 40.76 25.27
C HIS A 39 -19.81 39.87 26.48
N ASN A 40 -18.63 39.81 27.03
CA ASN A 40 -18.32 38.93 28.14
C ASN A 40 -18.55 39.66 29.46
N ASP A 41 -19.54 39.22 30.23
CA ASP A 41 -19.75 39.69 31.61
C ASP A 41 -19.08 38.67 32.57
N THR A 42 -17.93 39.08 33.07
CA THR A 42 -17.42 38.68 34.40
C THR A 42 -17.00 37.26 34.68
N LYS A 43 -16.20 36.49 33.96
CA LYS A 43 -15.46 35.38 34.63
C LYS A 43 -14.24 34.81 33.88
N THR A 44 -13.76 35.42 32.86
CA THR A 44 -12.44 35.03 32.29
C THR A 44 -11.36 36.00 32.74
N CYS A 45 -10.14 35.50 33.02
CA CYS A 45 -8.98 36.25 33.47
C CYS A 45 -8.42 37.30 32.47
N SER A 46 -9.22 37.75 31.52
CA SER A 46 -8.89 38.78 30.54
C SER A 46 -9.89 39.89 30.65
N SER A 47 -9.37 41.10 30.82
CA SER A 47 -10.05 42.39 30.92
C SER A 47 -11.29 42.54 30.03
N ASN A 48 -12.35 43.19 30.57
CA ASN A 48 -13.54 43.68 29.88
C ASN A 48 -13.31 43.96 28.41
N GLY A 49 -13.62 43.04 27.53
CA GLY A 49 -13.41 43.16 26.10
C GLY A 49 -14.50 42.46 25.31
N THR A 50 -15.11 43.21 24.40
CA THR A 50 -15.90 42.60 23.33
C THR A 50 -14.97 41.95 22.32
N TYR A 51 -15.23 40.69 21.94
CA TYR A 51 -14.51 40.03 20.85
C TYR A 51 -15.50 39.58 19.78
N THR A 52 -15.02 39.49 18.54
CA THR A 52 -15.84 39.00 17.41
C THR A 52 -15.58 37.52 17.20
N ALA A 53 -16.63 36.71 17.24
CA ALA A 53 -16.61 35.29 16.95
C ALA A 53 -17.51 34.98 15.76
N TRP A 54 -17.12 34.05 14.93
CA TRP A 54 -17.98 33.53 13.89
C TRP A 54 -18.79 32.37 14.47
N LEU A 55 -20.11 32.55 14.61
CA LEU A 55 -21.01 31.51 15.12
C LEU A 55 -21.96 31.05 14.03
N THR A 56 -22.18 29.75 13.98
CA THR A 56 -23.13 29.13 13.05
C THR A 56 -24.39 28.74 13.79
N LEU A 57 -25.52 29.26 13.36
CA LEU A 57 -26.83 28.84 13.85
C LEU A 57 -27.44 27.86 12.85
N THR A 58 -27.88 26.71 13.33
CA THR A 58 -28.39 25.63 12.51
C THR A 58 -29.51 24.89 13.19
N GLY A 59 -30.41 24.30 12.39
CA GLY A 59 -31.39 23.31 12.84
C GLY A 59 -30.99 21.85 12.57
N CYS A 60 -29.71 21.62 12.21
CA CYS A 60 -29.22 20.26 11.88
C CYS A 60 -29.14 19.41 13.13
N ASN A 61 -29.34 18.09 12.93
CA ASN A 61 -29.13 17.11 13.98
C ASN A 61 -27.63 16.97 14.29
N THR A 62 -27.32 16.44 15.45
CA THR A 62 -25.94 16.21 15.90
C THR A 62 -25.16 15.25 15.00
N THR A 63 -25.86 14.40 14.23
CA THR A 63 -25.29 13.40 13.29
C THR A 63 -25.17 13.94 11.87
N GLU A 64 -25.51 15.21 11.64
CA GLU A 64 -25.44 15.86 10.34
C GLU A 64 -24.32 16.90 10.31
N PHE A 65 -23.73 17.10 9.15
CA PHE A 65 -22.80 18.19 8.90
C PHE A 65 -23.55 19.48 8.60
N THR A 66 -23.17 20.57 9.25
CA THR A 66 -23.74 21.90 9.03
C THR A 66 -22.90 22.68 8.03
N CYS A 67 -23.50 23.03 6.90
CA CYS A 67 -22.89 23.96 5.94
C CYS A 67 -22.73 25.36 6.54
N ALA A 68 -21.81 26.19 6.06
CA ALA A 68 -21.73 27.60 6.47
C ALA A 68 -22.99 28.39 6.13
N SER A 69 -23.78 27.94 5.15
CA SER A 69 -25.11 28.47 4.82
C SER A 69 -26.20 28.12 5.85
N GLY A 70 -25.92 27.23 6.82
CA GLY A 70 -26.87 26.71 7.80
C GLY A 70 -27.69 25.49 7.31
N SER A 71 -27.49 25.03 6.08
CA SER A 71 -28.14 23.83 5.57
C SER A 71 -27.47 22.58 6.11
N CYS A 72 -28.23 21.46 6.20
CA CYS A 72 -27.78 20.20 6.75
C CYS A 72 -27.44 19.21 5.63
N VAL A 73 -26.38 18.46 5.83
CA VAL A 73 -25.91 17.40 4.92
C VAL A 73 -25.57 16.18 5.76
N ALA A 74 -25.90 14.97 5.27
CA ALA A 74 -25.54 13.75 5.96
C ALA A 74 -24.00 13.62 6.06
N MET A 75 -23.49 13.07 7.18
CA MET A 75 -22.04 12.92 7.39
C MET A 75 -21.36 12.06 6.32
N GLU A 76 -22.07 11.09 5.73
CA GLU A 76 -21.57 10.25 4.63
C GLU A 76 -21.29 11.05 3.35
N GLN A 77 -21.97 12.20 3.20
CA GLN A 77 -21.83 13.09 2.04
C GLN A 77 -20.72 14.13 2.25
N ARG A 78 -20.19 14.27 3.47
CA ARG A 78 -19.02 15.11 3.71
C ARG A 78 -17.78 14.48 3.07
N CYS A 79 -17.04 15.27 2.31
CA CYS A 79 -15.80 14.82 1.64
C CYS A 79 -16.03 13.61 0.70
N ASP A 80 -17.13 13.62 -0.04
CA ASP A 80 -17.44 12.58 -1.02
C ASP A 80 -17.04 12.95 -2.46
N GLY A 81 -16.47 14.13 -2.65
CA GLY A 81 -16.08 14.69 -3.94
C GLY A 81 -17.23 15.38 -4.69
N ARG A 82 -18.39 15.56 -4.04
CA ARG A 82 -19.54 16.23 -4.60
C ARG A 82 -19.93 17.41 -3.69
N ARG A 83 -20.41 18.48 -4.25
CA ARG A 83 -20.88 19.63 -3.49
C ARG A 83 -22.37 19.50 -3.20
N GLN A 84 -22.73 19.22 -1.96
CA GLN A 84 -24.10 19.24 -1.46
C GLN A 84 -24.42 20.57 -0.82
N CYS A 85 -23.46 21.17 -0.09
CA CYS A 85 -23.59 22.54 0.42
C CYS A 85 -23.48 23.56 -0.73
N LYS A 86 -24.36 24.57 -0.75
CA LYS A 86 -24.30 25.63 -1.77
C LYS A 86 -22.99 26.41 -1.75
N ASP A 87 -22.38 26.54 -0.58
CA ASP A 87 -21.09 27.20 -0.33
C ASP A 87 -19.88 26.23 -0.48
N GLY A 88 -20.10 24.92 -0.69
CA GLY A 88 -19.08 23.90 -0.83
C GLY A 88 -18.27 23.63 0.43
N THR A 89 -18.82 23.97 1.61
CA THR A 89 -18.14 23.74 2.90
C THR A 89 -18.03 22.26 3.27
N ASP A 90 -18.90 21.43 2.71
CA ASP A 90 -18.85 19.96 2.81
C ASP A 90 -17.58 19.34 2.21
N GLU A 91 -16.96 20.02 1.23
CA GLU A 91 -15.75 19.55 0.54
C GLU A 91 -14.50 20.36 0.95
N LYS A 92 -14.59 21.17 2.01
CA LYS A 92 -13.43 21.90 2.55
C LYS A 92 -12.75 21.12 3.66
N ASP A 93 -11.41 21.22 3.73
CA ASP A 93 -10.58 20.63 4.78
C ASP A 93 -10.77 19.11 4.94
N CYS A 94 -10.88 18.43 3.80
CA CYS A 94 -11.08 16.99 3.71
C CYS A 94 -9.77 16.19 3.86
N LYS A 95 -8.93 16.54 4.83
CA LYS A 95 -7.76 15.74 5.18
C LYS A 95 -8.19 14.46 5.89
N LEU A 96 -7.83 13.33 5.28
CA LEU A 96 -8.15 12.02 5.84
C LEU A 96 -7.27 11.70 7.06
N VAL A 97 -5.98 12.07 7.02
CA VAL A 97 -4.99 11.73 8.04
C VAL A 97 -4.58 12.96 8.85
N SER A 98 -4.63 12.83 10.16
CA SER A 98 -4.17 13.83 11.12
C SER A 98 -3.11 13.22 12.02
N PRO A 99 -1.82 13.48 11.77
CA PRO A 99 -0.75 13.05 12.67
C PRO A 99 -0.83 13.77 14.02
N ALA A 100 -0.46 13.07 15.10
CA ALA A 100 -0.36 13.66 16.43
C ALA A 100 0.71 14.75 16.47
N VAL A 101 0.59 15.66 17.46
CA VAL A 101 1.58 16.72 17.67
C VAL A 101 2.93 16.09 17.99
N GLY A 102 3.97 16.41 17.20
CA GLY A 102 5.30 15.84 17.34
C GLY A 102 5.51 14.49 16.61
N TYR A 103 4.58 14.08 15.78
CA TYR A 103 4.74 12.90 14.92
C TYR A 103 5.95 13.06 13.98
N ASP A 104 6.82 12.05 13.96
CA ASP A 104 7.97 12.01 13.05
C ASP A 104 7.90 10.77 12.15
N LYS A 105 7.76 10.99 10.86
CA LYS A 105 7.69 9.92 9.84
C LYS A 105 8.96 9.06 9.72
N PHE A 106 10.08 9.49 10.29
CA PHE A 106 11.32 8.73 10.26
C PHE A 106 11.48 7.79 11.45
N LEU A 107 10.65 7.97 12.48
CA LEU A 107 10.63 7.10 13.65
C LEU A 107 9.55 6.01 13.46
N THR A 108 9.95 4.77 13.76
CA THR A 108 9.00 3.64 13.75
C THR A 108 7.93 3.88 14.82
N PRO A 109 6.63 3.81 14.48
CA PRO A 109 5.56 3.92 15.44
C PRO A 109 5.66 2.86 16.54
N PRO A 110 5.24 3.15 17.77
CA PRO A 110 5.20 2.15 18.82
C PRO A 110 4.19 1.04 18.50
N PRO A 111 4.45 -0.20 18.96
CA PRO A 111 3.50 -1.29 18.79
C PRO A 111 2.19 -1.00 19.53
N VAL A 112 1.07 -1.40 18.94
CA VAL A 112 -0.25 -1.24 19.55
C VAL A 112 -0.46 -2.22 20.70
N ASP A 113 0.04 -3.45 20.55
CA ASP A 113 0.06 -4.41 21.66
C ASP A 113 1.24 -4.13 22.58
N LEU A 114 0.95 -3.75 23.83
CA LEU A 114 1.96 -3.46 24.86
C LEU A 114 2.85 -4.66 25.25
N LYS A 115 2.51 -5.87 24.79
CA LYS A 115 3.32 -7.08 24.97
C LYS A 115 4.41 -7.23 23.92
N GLU A 116 4.30 -6.51 22.81
CA GLU A 116 5.25 -6.53 21.72
C GLU A 116 6.28 -5.41 21.92
N GLU A 117 7.54 -5.72 21.66
CA GLU A 117 8.63 -4.73 21.69
C GLU A 117 8.82 -4.04 20.32
N GLU A 118 8.32 -4.66 19.26
CA GLU A 118 8.48 -4.21 17.89
C GLU A 118 7.11 -4.06 17.19
N LEU A 119 7.01 -3.06 16.32
CA LEU A 119 5.84 -2.86 15.47
C LEU A 119 5.68 -4.05 14.51
N VAL A 120 4.52 -4.70 14.54
CA VAL A 120 4.21 -5.80 13.62
C VAL A 120 3.70 -5.24 12.31
N VAL A 121 4.40 -5.57 11.22
CA VAL A 121 3.98 -5.28 9.85
C VAL A 121 3.58 -6.57 9.16
N ASN A 122 2.31 -6.75 8.92
CA ASN A 122 1.78 -7.87 8.16
C ASN A 122 2.11 -7.68 6.68
N MET A 123 2.63 -8.73 6.02
CA MET A 123 3.01 -8.66 4.62
C MET A 123 2.37 -9.78 3.83
N SER A 124 1.78 -9.44 2.69
CA SER A 124 1.38 -10.38 1.64
C SER A 124 2.22 -10.12 0.40
N LEU A 125 2.75 -11.18 -0.18
CA LEU A 125 3.55 -11.13 -1.41
C LEU A 125 2.81 -11.90 -2.50
N ASP A 126 2.53 -11.25 -3.60
CA ASP A 126 1.99 -11.86 -4.81
C ASP A 126 2.98 -11.71 -5.95
N VAL A 127 3.45 -12.83 -6.49
CA VAL A 127 4.27 -12.86 -7.70
C VAL A 127 3.33 -12.89 -8.89
N LEU A 128 3.16 -11.73 -9.52
CA LEU A 128 2.23 -11.53 -10.63
C LEU A 128 2.71 -12.20 -11.91
N ASP A 129 4.02 -12.19 -12.14
CA ASP A 129 4.62 -12.78 -13.34
C ASP A 129 6.11 -13.07 -13.13
N ILE A 130 6.61 -14.10 -13.84
CA ILE A 130 8.04 -14.39 -14.03
C ILE A 130 8.38 -14.08 -15.49
N VAL A 131 8.93 -12.90 -15.71
CA VAL A 131 9.12 -12.33 -17.04
C VAL A 131 10.21 -13.06 -17.82
N ASN A 132 11.29 -13.44 -17.16
CA ASN A 132 12.44 -14.11 -17.79
C ASN A 132 13.27 -14.88 -16.75
N ILE A 133 13.90 -15.97 -17.21
CA ILE A 133 14.87 -16.76 -16.44
C ILE A 133 16.15 -16.89 -17.28
N ASP A 134 17.25 -16.30 -16.81
CA ASP A 134 18.58 -16.40 -17.41
C ASP A 134 19.43 -17.39 -16.59
N GLN A 135 19.43 -18.64 -17.01
CA GLN A 135 20.17 -19.71 -16.33
C GLN A 135 21.68 -19.52 -16.40
N VAL A 136 22.18 -18.84 -17.45
CA VAL A 136 23.63 -18.64 -17.66
C VAL A 136 24.17 -17.61 -16.68
N LYS A 137 23.39 -16.56 -16.43
CA LYS A 137 23.75 -15.53 -15.45
C LYS A 137 23.31 -15.88 -14.03
N GLY A 138 22.46 -16.87 -13.85
CA GLY A 138 21.87 -17.18 -12.55
C GLY A 138 20.87 -16.13 -12.09
N LEU A 139 20.05 -15.60 -13.00
CA LEU A 139 19.10 -14.51 -12.74
C LEU A 139 17.70 -14.89 -13.16
N PHE A 140 16.71 -14.40 -12.42
CA PHE A 140 15.33 -14.40 -12.87
C PHE A 140 14.61 -13.10 -12.51
N TYR A 141 13.69 -12.71 -13.38
CA TYR A 141 13.02 -11.44 -13.35
C TYR A 141 11.55 -11.65 -12.99
N THR A 142 11.09 -10.98 -11.93
CA THR A 142 9.70 -11.08 -11.49
C THR A 142 9.05 -9.73 -11.42
N LEU A 143 7.73 -9.72 -11.67
CA LEU A 143 6.85 -8.63 -11.29
C LEU A 143 6.13 -9.07 -10.02
N VAL A 144 6.31 -8.32 -8.92
CA VAL A 144 5.73 -8.64 -7.62
C VAL A 144 4.83 -7.52 -7.14
N SER A 145 3.74 -7.88 -6.50
CA SER A 145 2.89 -6.99 -5.70
C SER A 145 3.14 -7.26 -4.22
N VAL A 146 3.50 -6.23 -3.49
CA VAL A 146 3.78 -6.30 -2.06
C VAL A 146 2.75 -5.47 -1.35
N ARG A 147 1.95 -6.11 -0.51
CA ARG A 147 0.98 -5.46 0.35
C ARG A 147 1.46 -5.52 1.79
N THR A 148 1.51 -4.38 2.46
CA THR A 148 1.89 -4.26 3.85
C THR A 148 0.77 -3.61 4.64
N VAL A 149 0.46 -4.19 5.81
CA VAL A 149 -0.61 -3.72 6.69
C VAL A 149 -0.06 -3.55 8.10
N TRP A 150 -0.25 -2.38 8.70
CA TRP A 150 0.18 -2.08 10.07
C TRP A 150 -0.76 -1.10 10.75
N PHE A 151 -0.60 -0.95 12.04
CA PHE A 151 -1.32 0.03 12.85
C PHE A 151 -0.36 1.12 13.30
N ASP A 152 -0.82 2.35 13.34
CA ASP A 152 -0.02 3.51 13.79
C ASP A 152 -0.83 4.34 14.77
N SER A 153 -0.52 4.17 16.06
CA SER A 153 -1.20 4.87 17.16
C SER A 153 -0.97 6.40 17.19
N GLY A 154 0.07 6.87 16.47
CA GLY A 154 0.33 8.30 16.31
C GLY A 154 -0.55 8.99 15.28
N LEU A 155 -1.42 8.24 14.59
CA LEU A 155 -2.32 8.77 13.58
C LEU A 155 -3.77 8.76 14.03
N THR A 156 -4.50 9.75 13.58
CA THR A 156 -5.96 9.82 13.66
C THR A 156 -6.51 10.03 12.27
N TYR A 157 -7.55 9.30 11.92
CA TYR A 157 -8.20 9.42 10.62
C TYR A 157 -9.54 10.12 10.77
N ASN A 158 -9.87 10.97 9.80
CA ASN A 158 -11.08 11.75 9.81
C ASN A 158 -12.09 11.23 8.78
N ASN A 159 -13.34 11.06 9.19
CA ASN A 159 -14.47 10.73 8.30
C ASN A 159 -14.20 9.50 7.40
N LEU A 160 -13.64 8.42 7.97
CA LEU A 160 -13.45 7.18 7.22
C LEU A 160 -14.77 6.66 6.68
N LYS A 161 -14.75 6.22 5.44
CA LYS A 161 -15.88 5.59 4.75
C LYS A 161 -15.70 4.08 4.72
N THR A 162 -16.80 3.37 4.59
CA THR A 162 -16.79 1.90 4.57
C THR A 162 -15.98 1.32 3.40
N ASN A 163 -15.93 2.00 2.25
CA ASN A 163 -15.45 1.38 1.01
C ASN A 163 -14.37 2.19 0.25
N ARG A 164 -13.98 3.37 0.73
CA ARG A 164 -13.03 4.21 -0.02
C ARG A 164 -12.29 5.20 0.89
N ASN A 165 -11.12 4.81 1.35
CA ASN A 165 -10.28 5.63 2.22
C ASN A 165 -8.85 5.70 1.65
N GLU A 166 -8.74 6.13 0.39
CA GLU A 166 -7.45 6.27 -0.30
C GLU A 166 -6.70 7.50 0.21
N ILE A 167 -5.41 7.33 0.46
CA ILE A 167 -4.50 8.38 0.88
C ILE A 167 -3.47 8.59 -0.23
N HIS A 168 -3.42 9.78 -0.81
CA HIS A 168 -2.43 10.08 -1.85
C HIS A 168 -1.38 11.08 -1.35
N LYS A 169 -1.80 12.32 -1.07
CA LYS A 169 -0.88 13.39 -0.70
C LYS A 169 -0.38 13.30 0.73
N GLU A 170 -1.20 12.77 1.62
CA GLU A 170 -0.87 12.66 3.04
C GLU A 170 0.11 11.52 3.32
N ALA A 171 0.18 10.51 2.43
CA ALA A 171 1.10 9.37 2.54
C ALA A 171 2.58 9.80 2.66
N GLU A 172 2.97 10.91 2.05
CA GLU A 172 4.33 11.43 2.14
C GLU A 172 4.70 11.94 3.53
N SER A 173 3.72 12.24 4.37
CA SER A 173 3.90 12.78 5.71
C SER A 173 3.88 11.74 6.82
N ILE A 174 3.56 10.48 6.49
CA ILE A 174 3.44 9.38 7.45
C ILE A 174 4.57 8.36 7.29
N TRP A 175 4.80 7.58 8.36
CA TRP A 175 5.79 6.50 8.35
C TRP A 175 5.37 5.37 7.41
N SER A 176 6.34 4.76 6.75
CA SER A 176 6.13 3.59 5.88
C SER A 176 7.21 2.53 6.10
N PRO A 177 6.88 1.24 6.03
CA PRO A 177 7.84 0.17 6.12
C PRO A 177 8.73 0.14 4.86
N PHE A 178 10.05 0.08 5.07
CA PHE A 178 11.01 -0.09 3.99
C PHE A 178 11.46 -1.54 3.92
N ILE A 179 10.96 -2.27 2.92
CA ILE A 179 11.28 -3.68 2.71
C ILE A 179 12.52 -3.78 1.83
N VAL A 180 13.47 -4.61 2.28
CA VAL A 180 14.69 -4.95 1.54
C VAL A 180 14.53 -6.37 1.00
N PHE A 181 14.80 -6.54 -0.29
CA PHE A 181 14.82 -7.82 -0.98
C PHE A 181 16.25 -8.30 -1.19
N GLU A 182 16.51 -9.60 -1.00
CA GLU A 182 17.81 -10.26 -1.20
C GLU A 182 17.62 -11.72 -1.68
N PRO A 183 18.53 -12.31 -2.43
CA PRO A 183 19.65 -11.69 -3.14
C PRO A 183 19.16 -11.00 -4.44
N VAL A 184 19.62 -9.79 -4.69
CA VAL A 184 19.25 -9.00 -5.87
C VAL A 184 20.52 -8.45 -6.51
N GLU A 185 20.64 -8.58 -7.84
CA GLU A 185 21.82 -8.13 -8.56
C GLU A 185 21.99 -6.61 -8.48
N ASN A 186 20.93 -5.88 -8.64
CA ASN A 186 20.98 -4.43 -8.70
C ASN A 186 19.96 -3.78 -7.77
N ARG A 187 20.37 -3.52 -6.52
CA ARG A 187 19.53 -2.92 -5.48
C ARG A 187 19.01 -1.51 -5.83
N GLN A 188 19.68 -0.80 -6.73
CA GLN A 188 19.28 0.54 -7.15
C GLN A 188 18.11 0.55 -8.13
N LYS A 189 17.79 -0.60 -8.74
CA LYS A 189 16.65 -0.72 -9.66
C LYS A 189 15.33 -1.06 -9.00
N ILE A 190 15.32 -1.32 -7.68
CA ILE A 190 14.07 -1.58 -6.94
C ILE A 190 13.49 -0.23 -6.53
N GLU A 191 13.07 0.55 -7.48
CA GLU A 191 12.22 1.71 -7.22
C GLU A 191 10.77 1.27 -7.42
N PRO A 192 9.90 1.49 -6.41
CA PRO A 192 8.47 1.29 -6.62
C PRO A 192 8.06 2.22 -7.75
N LYS A 193 7.45 1.67 -8.79
CA LYS A 193 6.85 2.51 -9.83
C LYS A 193 5.80 3.37 -9.15
N GLN A 194 5.98 4.68 -9.14
CA GLN A 194 5.06 5.64 -8.48
C GLN A 194 3.61 5.45 -8.93
N ASP A 195 3.40 4.99 -10.16
CA ASP A 195 2.08 4.75 -10.74
C ASP A 195 1.34 3.55 -10.09
N PHE A 196 2.02 2.72 -9.31
CA PHE A 196 1.49 1.52 -8.66
C PHE A 196 1.67 1.53 -7.14
N LEU A 197 1.72 2.70 -6.55
CA LEU A 197 1.74 2.88 -5.11
C LEU A 197 0.33 3.28 -4.63
N PHE A 198 -0.33 2.37 -3.94
CA PHE A 198 -1.65 2.59 -3.37
C PHE A 198 -1.58 2.63 -1.85
N TRP A 199 -2.23 3.61 -1.28
CA TRP A 199 -2.37 3.75 0.16
C TRP A 199 -3.84 3.85 0.51
N GLN A 200 -4.26 3.08 1.50
CA GLN A 200 -5.61 3.14 2.02
C GLN A 200 -5.66 2.89 3.53
N VAL A 201 -6.74 3.34 4.17
CA VAL A 201 -7.04 3.03 5.56
C VAL A 201 -8.19 2.04 5.60
N ASN A 202 -8.01 0.95 6.35
CA ASN A 202 -9.07 -0.01 6.59
C ASN A 202 -9.88 0.43 7.82
N ALA A 203 -11.15 0.78 7.60
CA ALA A 203 -12.06 1.18 8.66
C ALA A 203 -12.62 -0.08 9.35
N ASN A 204 -12.06 -0.45 10.50
CA ASN A 204 -12.49 -1.64 11.25
C ASN A 204 -13.50 -1.30 12.35
N ASN A 205 -13.42 -0.10 12.93
CA ASN A 205 -14.30 0.33 14.01
C ASN A 205 -14.63 1.80 13.91
N VAL A 206 -15.86 2.16 14.23
CA VAL A 206 -16.26 3.55 14.41
C VAL A 206 -15.65 4.02 15.73
N SER A 207 -14.87 5.09 15.69
CA SER A 207 -14.39 5.75 16.87
C SER A 207 -15.31 6.90 17.28
N ASP A 208 -14.94 7.56 18.36
CA ASP A 208 -15.73 8.58 19.01
C ASP A 208 -16.04 9.76 18.06
N PHE A 209 -17.31 10.17 18.09
CA PHE A 209 -17.76 11.39 17.46
C PHE A 209 -17.25 12.57 18.30
N GLU A 210 -16.30 13.32 17.77
CA GLU A 210 -15.90 14.57 18.38
C GLU A 210 -16.66 15.73 17.74
N TYR A 211 -17.40 16.45 18.59
CA TYR A 211 -17.81 17.79 18.24
C TYR A 211 -16.56 18.63 18.11
N GLY A 212 -16.32 19.17 16.93
CA GLY A 212 -15.23 20.11 16.73
C GLY A 212 -15.33 21.24 17.74
N ASP A 213 -14.17 21.62 18.29
CA ASP A 213 -14.04 22.76 19.18
C ASP A 213 -14.79 23.98 18.62
N ASN A 214 -15.48 24.70 19.46
CA ASN A 214 -16.52 25.72 19.22
C ASN A 214 -16.21 26.82 18.19
N THR A 215 -15.18 26.72 17.38
CA THR A 215 -14.75 27.81 16.51
C THR A 215 -15.05 27.61 15.02
N LEU A 216 -15.29 26.39 14.57
CA LEU A 216 -15.58 26.06 13.16
C LEU A 216 -16.41 24.80 13.08
N ASN A 217 -17.45 24.78 12.26
CA ASN A 217 -18.37 23.69 11.92
C ASN A 217 -17.70 22.33 11.60
N ASN A 218 -17.00 21.73 12.54
CA ASN A 218 -16.23 20.53 12.30
C ASN A 218 -16.78 19.35 13.08
N ASN A 219 -18.01 18.97 12.77
CA ASN A 219 -18.46 17.64 13.12
C ASN A 219 -17.60 16.66 12.32
N ILE A 220 -16.70 15.97 12.98
CA ILE A 220 -15.74 15.06 12.38
C ILE A 220 -15.85 13.72 13.11
N TYR A 221 -16.05 12.64 12.36
CA TYR A 221 -15.84 11.31 12.91
C TYR A 221 -14.34 11.03 12.95
N LYS A 222 -13.79 10.85 14.13
CA LYS A 222 -12.40 10.49 14.32
C LYS A 222 -12.24 9.01 14.54
N PHE A 223 -11.25 8.44 13.91
CA PHE A 223 -10.91 7.03 13.97
C PHE A 223 -9.46 6.90 14.39
N SER A 224 -9.20 6.19 15.47
CA SER A 224 -7.86 6.01 15.99
C SER A 224 -7.04 5.05 15.13
N GLY A 225 -5.76 5.35 14.92
CA GLY A 225 -4.84 4.52 14.13
C GLY A 225 -4.39 3.24 14.84
N ASP A 226 -4.69 3.08 16.12
CA ASP A 226 -4.49 1.82 16.86
C ASP A 226 -5.56 0.76 16.54
N LYS A 227 -6.72 1.18 16.03
CA LYS A 227 -7.85 0.29 15.68
C LYS A 227 -8.08 0.17 14.18
N ASN A 228 -7.59 1.11 13.40
CA ASN A 228 -7.78 1.19 11.95
C ASN A 228 -6.42 1.12 11.26
N SER A 229 -6.21 0.03 10.50
CA SER A 229 -4.91 -0.24 9.89
C SER A 229 -4.65 0.58 8.64
N LEU A 230 -3.38 0.93 8.45
CA LEU A 230 -2.85 1.39 7.18
C LEU A 230 -2.52 0.21 6.28
N ASP A 231 -2.80 0.35 5.02
CA ASP A 231 -2.54 -0.62 3.96
C ASP A 231 -1.79 0.08 2.84
N MET A 232 -0.62 -0.41 2.53
CA MET A 232 0.22 0.07 1.43
C MET A 232 0.48 -1.08 0.47
N THR A 233 0.10 -0.91 -0.79
CA THR A 233 0.38 -1.87 -1.86
C THR A 233 1.33 -1.24 -2.87
N THR A 234 2.41 -1.95 -3.18
CA THR A 234 3.42 -1.55 -4.16
C THR A 234 3.63 -2.63 -5.19
N GLN A 235 3.84 -2.26 -6.45
CA GLN A 235 4.30 -3.20 -7.48
C GLN A 235 5.75 -2.90 -7.86
N ASN A 236 6.57 -3.93 -7.87
CA ASN A 236 7.99 -3.83 -8.13
C ASN A 236 8.42 -4.86 -9.17
N SER A 237 9.32 -4.45 -10.06
CA SER A 237 10.03 -5.37 -10.92
C SER A 237 11.38 -5.67 -10.28
N ILE A 238 11.64 -6.94 -9.95
CA ILE A 238 12.81 -7.36 -9.17
C ILE A 238 13.61 -8.39 -9.95
N GLU A 239 14.91 -8.20 -9.98
CA GLU A 239 15.90 -9.08 -10.58
C GLU A 239 16.60 -9.87 -9.46
N TRP A 240 16.28 -11.16 -9.36
CA TRP A 240 16.76 -12.02 -8.31
C TRP A 240 17.96 -12.85 -8.76
N ILE A 241 18.89 -13.10 -7.85
CA ILE A 241 19.99 -14.04 -8.05
C ILE A 241 19.52 -15.42 -7.58
N CYS A 242 19.61 -16.42 -8.47
CA CYS A 242 19.33 -17.81 -8.16
C CYS A 242 20.43 -18.69 -8.75
N ASN A 243 21.01 -19.55 -7.94
CA ASN A 243 22.02 -20.49 -8.39
C ASN A 243 21.33 -21.74 -8.96
N PHE A 244 21.37 -21.89 -10.28
CA PHE A 244 20.80 -23.05 -10.97
C PHE A 244 21.81 -24.21 -10.96
N ASP A 245 21.43 -25.36 -10.38
CA ASP A 245 22.22 -26.60 -10.46
C ASP A 245 21.76 -27.45 -11.65
N LEU A 246 22.56 -27.49 -12.71
CA LEU A 246 22.24 -28.16 -13.95
C LEU A 246 22.81 -29.59 -14.02
N PHE A 247 23.32 -30.16 -12.91
CA PHE A 247 23.97 -31.47 -12.90
C PHE A 247 23.05 -32.57 -13.42
N TRP A 248 21.77 -32.55 -13.04
CA TRP A 248 20.78 -33.56 -13.47
C TRP A 248 19.97 -33.15 -14.70
N TYR A 249 20.46 -32.20 -15.49
CA TYR A 249 19.73 -31.76 -16.69
C TYR A 249 19.38 -32.94 -17.61
N PRO A 250 18.11 -33.09 -18.11
CA PRO A 250 16.94 -32.21 -17.97
C PRO A 250 15.99 -32.66 -16.84
N PHE A 251 16.41 -33.47 -15.91
CA PHE A 251 15.60 -33.99 -14.78
C PHE A 251 15.80 -33.17 -13.52
N ASP A 252 16.36 -31.97 -13.65
CA ASP A 252 16.67 -31.07 -12.56
C ASP A 252 15.43 -30.33 -12.07
N THR A 253 15.38 -30.12 -10.75
CA THR A 253 14.46 -29.21 -10.11
C THR A 253 15.27 -28.10 -9.48
N GLN A 254 14.86 -26.85 -9.66
CA GLN A 254 15.54 -25.66 -9.16
C GLN A 254 14.72 -25.02 -8.05
N THR A 255 15.37 -24.64 -6.97
CA THR A 255 14.71 -23.90 -5.88
C THR A 255 15.37 -22.54 -5.74
N CYS A 256 14.59 -21.48 -5.90
CA CYS A 256 15.05 -20.12 -5.75
C CYS A 256 14.41 -19.48 -4.52
N ASP A 257 15.24 -18.96 -3.63
CA ASP A 257 14.84 -18.37 -2.37
C ASP A 257 14.86 -16.85 -2.46
N LEU A 258 13.70 -16.24 -2.26
CA LEU A 258 13.48 -14.81 -2.20
C LEU A 258 13.46 -14.38 -0.73
N GLN A 259 14.51 -13.70 -0.30
CA GLN A 259 14.64 -13.26 1.09
C GLN A 259 14.22 -11.80 1.20
N PHE A 260 13.46 -11.45 2.23
CA PHE A 260 13.05 -10.07 2.47
C PHE A 260 12.87 -9.78 3.96
N TYR A 261 13.20 -8.55 4.35
CA TYR A 261 13.11 -8.07 5.73
C TYR A 261 12.86 -6.56 5.79
N ILE A 262 12.39 -6.05 6.94
CA ILE A 262 12.25 -4.61 7.18
C ILE A 262 13.59 -4.01 7.57
N LYS A 263 13.98 -2.91 6.92
CA LYS A 263 15.22 -2.20 7.21
C LYS A 263 15.16 -1.44 8.53
N GLN A 264 14.04 -0.86 8.89
CA GLN A 264 13.88 -0.06 10.10
C GLN A 264 14.09 -0.90 11.36
N ASN A 265 14.56 -0.24 12.41
CA ASN A 265 14.63 -0.82 13.75
C ASN A 265 13.26 -0.74 14.41
N PHE A 266 13.01 -1.59 15.41
CA PHE A 266 11.76 -1.65 16.17
C PHE A 266 10.52 -2.01 15.32
N ALA A 267 10.74 -2.60 14.15
CA ALA A 267 9.68 -3.17 13.31
C ALA A 267 10.06 -4.58 12.87
N LYS A 268 9.08 -5.49 12.92
CA LYS A 268 9.21 -6.87 12.48
C LYS A 268 8.23 -7.20 11.36
N LEU A 269 8.68 -8.02 10.41
CA LEU A 269 7.85 -8.50 9.32
C LEU A 269 7.17 -9.79 9.72
N GLN A 270 5.85 -9.83 9.56
CA GLN A 270 5.05 -11.04 9.70
C GLN A 270 4.46 -11.41 8.34
N PRO A 271 4.96 -12.50 7.69
CA PRO A 271 4.38 -12.96 6.46
C PRO A 271 3.01 -13.56 6.73
N VAL A 272 2.01 -13.12 5.97
CA VAL A 272 0.62 -13.57 6.09
C VAL A 272 0.28 -14.48 4.93
N GLU A 273 0.67 -14.09 3.72
CA GLU A 273 0.28 -14.77 2.49
C GLU A 273 1.37 -14.69 1.45
N PHE A 274 1.55 -15.78 0.71
CA PHE A 274 2.36 -15.82 -0.49
C PHE A 274 1.55 -16.47 -1.61
N VAL A 275 1.30 -15.70 -2.66
CA VAL A 275 0.51 -16.11 -3.82
C VAL A 275 1.37 -16.03 -5.06
N TYR A 276 1.12 -16.91 -5.99
CA TYR A 276 1.63 -16.83 -7.35
C TYR A 276 0.44 -16.72 -8.30
N SER A 277 0.30 -15.57 -8.95
CA SER A 277 -0.81 -15.25 -9.86
C SER A 277 -0.46 -15.38 -11.34
N GLY A 278 0.81 -15.67 -11.65
CA GLY A 278 1.32 -15.79 -13.02
C GLY A 278 1.01 -17.15 -13.67
N PRO A 279 1.50 -17.38 -14.89
CA PRO A 279 1.36 -18.64 -15.60
C PRO A 279 2.20 -19.75 -14.94
N MET A 280 1.60 -20.91 -14.68
CA MET A 280 2.29 -22.05 -14.08
C MET A 280 3.26 -22.73 -15.05
N GLU A 281 3.05 -22.58 -16.35
CA GLU A 281 3.90 -23.10 -17.42
C GLU A 281 4.67 -21.96 -18.07
N LEU A 282 5.98 -21.96 -17.88
CA LEU A 282 6.91 -21.06 -18.53
C LEU A 282 7.60 -21.76 -19.70
N ILE A 283 8.26 -21.02 -20.57
CA ILE A 283 8.93 -21.59 -21.76
C ILE A 283 9.97 -22.67 -21.39
N GLN A 284 10.75 -22.44 -20.33
CA GLN A 284 11.85 -23.31 -19.93
C GLN A 284 11.59 -24.13 -18.66
N PHE A 285 10.60 -23.71 -17.86
CA PHE A 285 10.27 -24.29 -16.56
C PHE A 285 8.78 -24.30 -16.31
N ASN A 286 8.36 -25.23 -15.48
CA ASN A 286 7.03 -25.24 -14.87
C ASN A 286 7.17 -24.95 -13.39
N ILE A 287 6.28 -24.16 -12.81
CA ILE A 287 6.26 -23.91 -11.38
C ILE A 287 5.59 -25.10 -10.71
N GLN A 288 6.32 -25.77 -9.82
CA GLN A 288 5.84 -26.95 -9.12
C GLN A 288 5.27 -26.62 -7.75
N ASN A 289 5.93 -25.73 -7.04
CA ASN A 289 5.55 -25.36 -5.68
C ASN A 289 6.04 -23.97 -5.34
N PHE A 290 5.35 -23.34 -4.40
CA PHE A 290 5.80 -22.09 -3.77
C PHE A 290 5.42 -22.11 -2.29
N SER A 291 6.26 -21.56 -1.44
CA SER A 291 6.09 -21.53 0.01
C SER A 291 6.74 -20.30 0.62
N ILE A 292 6.26 -19.89 1.79
CA ILE A 292 6.85 -18.80 2.55
C ILE A 292 7.08 -19.25 3.99
N CYS A 293 8.26 -18.95 4.52
CA CYS A 293 8.63 -19.25 5.89
C CYS A 293 9.19 -18.01 6.58
N PRO A 294 8.76 -17.68 7.81
CA PRO A 294 9.41 -16.64 8.60
C PRO A 294 10.87 -17.05 8.88
N SER A 295 11.78 -16.10 8.74
CA SER A 295 13.21 -16.34 8.93
C SER A 295 13.91 -15.10 9.47
N ARG A 296 15.09 -15.29 10.09
CA ARG A 296 15.97 -14.19 10.48
C ARG A 296 17.02 -13.96 9.43
N ILE A 297 17.00 -12.78 8.81
CA ILE A 297 17.93 -12.38 7.77
C ILE A 297 18.74 -11.21 8.29
N ARG A 298 20.09 -11.37 8.34
CA ARG A 298 21.00 -10.35 8.86
C ARG A 298 20.65 -9.84 10.27
N GLY A 299 20.12 -10.73 11.13
CA GLY A 299 19.74 -10.40 12.50
C GLY A 299 18.37 -9.74 12.66
N LYS A 300 17.65 -9.48 11.55
CA LYS A 300 16.29 -8.92 11.52
C LYS A 300 15.27 -9.99 11.22
N GLN A 301 14.06 -9.83 11.75
CA GLN A 301 12.94 -10.69 11.39
C GLN A 301 12.45 -10.34 9.99
N GLY A 302 12.37 -11.37 9.17
CA GLY A 302 11.93 -11.30 7.79
C GLY A 302 11.28 -12.61 7.37
N ALA A 303 11.27 -12.89 6.08
CA ALA A 303 10.77 -14.13 5.54
C ALA A 303 11.59 -14.59 4.32
N VAL A 304 11.51 -15.88 4.05
CA VAL A 304 12.04 -16.50 2.85
C VAL A 304 10.87 -17.10 2.09
N ALA A 305 10.65 -16.64 0.87
CA ALA A 305 9.72 -17.23 -0.08
C ALA A 305 10.51 -18.08 -1.06
N SER A 306 10.15 -19.35 -1.17
CA SER A 306 10.82 -20.32 -2.05
C SER A 306 9.92 -20.67 -3.21
N ILE A 307 10.46 -20.60 -4.43
CA ILE A 307 9.79 -21.02 -5.67
C ILE A 307 10.55 -22.22 -6.21
N VAL A 308 9.83 -23.31 -6.50
CA VAL A 308 10.37 -24.54 -7.05
C VAL A 308 10.00 -24.66 -8.52
N PHE A 309 11.02 -24.68 -9.36
CA PHE A 309 10.92 -24.83 -10.80
C PHE A 309 11.26 -26.25 -11.22
N GLY A 310 10.44 -26.86 -12.06
CA GLY A 310 10.72 -28.15 -12.72
C GLY A 310 10.76 -27.97 -14.22
N ARG A 311 11.52 -28.84 -14.93
CA ARG A 311 11.58 -28.75 -16.39
C ARG A 311 10.45 -29.50 -17.07
N PRO A 312 9.92 -28.97 -18.20
CA PRO A 312 9.00 -29.71 -19.06
C PRO A 312 9.73 -30.82 -19.81
N LEU A 313 9.79 -32.02 -19.22
CA LEU A 313 10.59 -33.17 -19.72
C LEU A 313 10.27 -33.53 -21.17
N ILE A 314 8.98 -33.62 -21.52
CA ILE A 314 8.54 -34.01 -22.86
C ILE A 314 9.09 -33.06 -23.92
N SER A 315 9.03 -31.75 -23.69
CA SER A 315 9.55 -30.74 -24.61
C SER A 315 11.06 -30.93 -24.80
N ASN A 316 11.82 -31.05 -23.72
CA ASN A 316 13.28 -31.23 -23.79
C ASN A 316 13.70 -32.56 -24.48
N ILE A 317 12.97 -33.65 -24.25
CA ILE A 317 13.21 -34.93 -24.92
C ILE A 317 12.97 -34.77 -26.42
N LEU A 318 11.88 -34.16 -26.83
CA LEU A 318 11.54 -34.00 -28.25
C LEU A 318 12.45 -33.03 -28.99
N THR A 319 12.87 -31.95 -28.35
CA THR A 319 13.62 -30.86 -29.00
C THR A 319 15.13 -31.07 -29.00
N VAL A 320 15.68 -31.76 -28.00
CA VAL A 320 17.12 -31.94 -27.82
C VAL A 320 17.52 -33.41 -27.94
N PHE A 321 16.95 -34.32 -27.15
CA PHE A 321 17.43 -35.70 -27.05
C PHE A 321 17.10 -36.53 -28.28
N ILE A 322 15.91 -36.47 -28.85
CA ILE A 322 15.57 -37.25 -30.07
C ILE A 322 16.37 -36.78 -31.26
N PRO A 323 16.51 -35.49 -31.61
CA PRO A 323 17.38 -35.09 -32.71
C PRO A 323 18.83 -35.48 -32.53
N THR A 324 19.38 -35.32 -31.33
CA THR A 324 20.79 -35.76 -31.06
C THR A 324 20.97 -37.25 -31.22
N LEU A 325 20.02 -38.06 -30.74
CA LEU A 325 20.06 -39.51 -30.91
C LEU A 325 20.01 -39.92 -32.37
N ILE A 326 19.14 -39.30 -33.18
CA ILE A 326 19.04 -39.55 -34.62
C ILE A 326 20.37 -39.22 -35.32
N LEU A 327 20.97 -38.06 -35.01
CA LEU A 327 22.25 -37.66 -35.57
C LEU A 327 23.39 -38.63 -35.21
N LEU A 328 23.43 -39.15 -33.97
CA LEU A 328 24.40 -40.16 -33.54
C LEU A 328 24.19 -41.47 -34.27
N ILE A 329 22.94 -41.90 -34.49
CA ILE A 329 22.63 -43.10 -35.28
C ILE A 329 23.11 -42.94 -36.74
N ILE A 330 22.83 -41.79 -37.36
CA ILE A 330 23.29 -41.49 -38.72
C ILE A 330 24.83 -41.54 -38.81
N SER A 331 25.53 -40.91 -37.88
CA SER A 331 26.98 -40.94 -37.80
C SER A 331 27.50 -42.39 -37.63
N HIS A 332 26.85 -43.16 -36.76
CA HIS A 332 27.25 -44.57 -36.53
C HIS A 332 27.03 -45.42 -37.79
N ILE A 333 25.93 -45.23 -38.50
CA ILE A 333 25.65 -45.96 -39.77
C ILE A 333 26.67 -45.53 -40.82
N ALA A 334 26.94 -44.23 -40.97
CA ALA A 334 27.89 -43.70 -41.94
C ALA A 334 29.29 -44.34 -41.78
N ASN A 335 29.75 -44.56 -40.55
CA ASN A 335 31.06 -45.18 -40.27
C ASN A 335 31.12 -46.64 -40.60
N ARG A 336 30.03 -47.30 -41.02
CA ARG A 336 30.00 -48.71 -41.47
C ARG A 336 30.14 -48.85 -42.98
N PHE A 337 30.17 -47.75 -43.74
CA PHE A 337 30.41 -47.86 -45.19
C PHE A 337 31.87 -48.25 -45.54
N ASP A 338 32.02 -48.77 -46.71
CA ASP A 338 33.33 -49.26 -47.22
C ASP A 338 34.33 -48.12 -47.38
N ARG A 339 35.62 -48.43 -47.29
CA ARG A 339 36.69 -47.41 -47.37
C ARG A 339 36.69 -46.61 -48.68
N SER A 340 36.01 -47.09 -49.71
CA SER A 340 35.82 -46.31 -50.97
C SER A 340 34.99 -45.05 -50.81
N TYR A 341 34.27 -44.88 -49.69
CA TYR A 341 33.38 -43.74 -49.43
C TYR A 341 33.89 -42.85 -48.31
N VAL A 342 35.19 -42.85 -48.00
CA VAL A 342 35.77 -42.09 -46.87
C VAL A 342 35.43 -40.62 -46.90
N ASP A 343 35.46 -39.95 -48.04
CA ASP A 343 35.15 -38.52 -48.15
C ASP A 343 33.67 -38.22 -47.80
N MET A 344 32.77 -39.13 -48.17
CA MET A 344 31.34 -38.98 -47.81
C MET A 344 31.14 -39.18 -46.32
N VAL A 345 31.82 -40.17 -45.71
CA VAL A 345 31.76 -40.43 -44.27
C VAL A 345 32.27 -39.24 -43.45
N ILE A 346 33.39 -38.66 -43.89
CA ILE A 346 33.93 -37.44 -43.24
C ILE A 346 32.94 -36.27 -43.36
N GLY A 347 32.35 -36.10 -44.54
CA GLY A 347 31.34 -35.04 -44.74
C GLY A 347 30.13 -35.20 -43.83
N VAL A 348 29.58 -36.42 -43.70
CA VAL A 348 28.45 -36.68 -42.79
C VAL A 348 28.82 -36.44 -41.33
N ASN A 349 29.97 -36.92 -40.88
CA ASN A 349 30.40 -36.72 -39.51
C ASN A 349 30.67 -35.27 -39.19
N LEU A 350 31.20 -34.48 -40.12
CA LEU A 350 31.42 -33.06 -39.96
C LEU A 350 30.09 -32.29 -39.86
N THR A 351 29.11 -32.66 -40.70
CA THR A 351 27.77 -32.03 -40.63
C THR A 351 27.05 -32.37 -39.32
N VAL A 352 27.13 -33.63 -38.86
CA VAL A 352 26.58 -34.07 -37.57
C VAL A 352 27.22 -33.27 -36.43
N LEU A 353 28.54 -33.09 -36.44
CA LEU A 353 29.26 -32.32 -35.42
C LEU A 353 28.87 -30.86 -35.42
N LEU A 354 28.68 -30.22 -36.58
CA LEU A 354 28.22 -28.86 -36.71
C LEU A 354 26.80 -28.70 -36.16
N VAL A 355 25.89 -29.60 -36.45
CA VAL A 355 24.51 -29.54 -35.96
C VAL A 355 24.48 -29.77 -34.45
N LEU A 356 25.26 -30.71 -33.92
CA LEU A 356 25.37 -30.93 -32.46
C LEU A 356 25.96 -29.72 -31.72
N ALA A 357 26.85 -28.96 -32.36
CA ALA A 357 27.40 -27.72 -31.78
C ALA A 357 26.42 -26.54 -31.84
N SER A 358 25.37 -26.63 -32.65
CA SER A 358 24.34 -25.57 -32.78
C SER A 358 23.08 -25.83 -31.94
N LEU A 359 22.92 -27.05 -31.42
CA LEU A 359 21.86 -27.43 -30.48
C LEU A 359 22.18 -26.99 -29.05
#